data_aca037ab87f4a0f946252ece03d0db47
#
_entry.id   aca037ab87f4a0f946252ece03d0db47
#
_cell.length_a   1.000
_cell.length_b   1.000
_cell.length_c   1.000
_cell.angle_alpha   90.00
_cell.angle_beta   90.00
_cell.angle_gamma   90.00
#
_symmetry.space_group_name_H-M   'P 1'
#
loop_
_entity.id
_entity.type
_entity.pdbx_description
1 polymer ?
#
loop_
_entity_poly.entity_id
_entity_poly.type
_entity_poly.pdbx_seq_one_letter_code
_entity_poly.pdbx_strand_id
1 'polypeptide(L)'
;MASYSTLLIPILNEILVKEIGEANIPPLKWTRVSPYRYKFLVDINDFTEVVTVDFEQITDKSNREIYFPPKYRDLESVFNVGYNISGTEIQYTKTDLKTLLIILSTVVDIIKDFINNRRFLDGLFIHGTEKELGSGDISQKSNLYKAYLKKQIDQIPGYKLDTYKNGFIVVKTPS
;
A
#
# COMPACT_ATOMS: atom_id res chain seq x y z
N MET A 1 -31.47 -22.50 -4.81
CA MET A 1 -30.63 -22.34 -6.03
C MET A 1 -29.78 -21.12 -5.87
N ALA A 2 -28.45 -21.29 -5.75
CA ALA A 2 -27.54 -20.16 -5.83
C ALA A 2 -27.61 -19.61 -7.27
N SER A 3 -27.90 -18.32 -7.40
CA SER A 3 -27.90 -17.62 -8.68
C SER A 3 -26.50 -17.75 -9.33
N TYR A 4 -26.45 -17.97 -10.64
CA TYR A 4 -25.20 -17.99 -11.41
C TYR A 4 -24.32 -16.74 -11.17
N SER A 5 -24.93 -15.61 -10.85
CA SER A 5 -24.23 -14.38 -10.47
C SER A 5 -23.39 -14.51 -9.20
N THR A 6 -23.83 -15.34 -8.23
CA THR A 6 -23.12 -15.52 -6.95
C THR A 6 -21.83 -16.32 -7.09
N LEU A 7 -21.73 -17.17 -8.13
CA LEU A 7 -20.54 -17.97 -8.42
C LEU A 7 -19.52 -17.27 -9.36
N LEU A 8 -20.03 -16.41 -10.26
CA LEU A 8 -19.18 -15.72 -11.24
C LEU A 8 -18.37 -14.56 -10.64
N ILE A 9 -18.93 -13.85 -9.65
CA ILE A 9 -18.26 -12.70 -9.02
C ILE A 9 -16.93 -13.09 -8.36
N PRO A 10 -16.84 -14.16 -7.54
CA PRO A 10 -15.56 -14.58 -6.96
C PRO A 10 -14.51 -14.97 -8.01
N ILE A 11 -14.91 -15.67 -9.07
CA ILE A 11 -13.99 -16.09 -10.15
C ILE A 11 -13.46 -14.89 -10.92
N LEU A 12 -14.33 -13.94 -11.27
CA LEU A 12 -13.91 -12.69 -11.92
C LEU A 12 -12.99 -11.88 -11.05
N ASN A 13 -13.21 -11.86 -9.74
CA ASN A 13 -12.36 -11.19 -8.79
C ASN A 13 -10.97 -11.84 -8.70
N GLU A 14 -10.87 -13.18 -8.69
CA GLU A 14 -9.60 -13.89 -8.71
C GLU A 14 -8.80 -13.61 -9.99
N ILE A 15 -9.45 -13.63 -11.15
CA ILE A 15 -8.83 -13.30 -12.43
C ILE A 15 -8.34 -11.85 -12.43
N LEU A 16 -9.15 -10.91 -11.97
CA LEU A 16 -8.81 -9.49 -11.90
C LEU A 16 -7.63 -9.24 -10.94
N VAL A 17 -7.62 -9.89 -9.77
CA VAL A 17 -6.52 -9.83 -8.81
C VAL A 17 -5.22 -10.33 -9.44
N LYS A 18 -5.27 -11.44 -10.17
CA LYS A 18 -4.11 -11.99 -10.85
C LYS A 18 -3.60 -11.07 -11.96
N GLU A 19 -4.48 -10.57 -12.83
CA GLU A 19 -4.11 -9.68 -13.93
C GLU A 19 -3.50 -8.37 -13.43
N ILE A 20 -4.08 -7.77 -12.39
CA ILE A 20 -3.58 -6.53 -11.80
C ILE A 20 -2.27 -6.76 -11.05
N GLY A 21 -2.13 -7.87 -10.32
CA GLY A 21 -0.87 -8.25 -9.69
C GLY A 21 0.27 -8.40 -10.70
N GLU A 22 -0.03 -8.82 -11.93
CA GLU A 22 0.92 -8.98 -13.02
C GLU A 22 1.07 -7.73 -13.90
N ALA A 23 0.19 -6.73 -13.76
CA ALA A 23 0.24 -5.52 -14.55
C ALA A 23 1.51 -4.70 -14.29
N ASN A 24 2.14 -4.26 -15.35
CA ASN A 24 3.25 -3.31 -15.28
C ASN A 24 2.71 -1.91 -15.52
N ILE A 25 2.38 -1.22 -14.43
CA ILE A 25 1.81 0.13 -14.46
C ILE A 25 2.93 1.13 -14.18
N PRO A 26 3.31 2.00 -15.14
CA PRO A 26 4.36 2.97 -14.90
C PRO A 26 3.94 3.97 -13.81
N PRO A 27 4.83 4.28 -12.86
CA PRO A 27 4.56 5.27 -11.83
C PRO A 27 4.54 6.68 -12.44
N LEU A 28 3.81 7.58 -11.79
CA LEU A 28 3.88 9.01 -12.07
C LEU A 28 5.21 9.60 -11.56
N LYS A 29 5.60 10.73 -12.13
CA LYS A 29 6.75 11.48 -11.64
C LYS A 29 6.45 12.05 -10.26
N TRP A 30 7.31 11.79 -9.31
CA TRP A 30 7.21 12.28 -7.95
C TRP A 30 8.40 13.12 -7.54
N THR A 31 8.26 13.87 -6.47
CA THR A 31 9.31 14.72 -5.89
C THR A 31 9.48 14.40 -4.41
N ARG A 32 10.72 14.23 -3.99
CA ARG A 32 11.08 14.12 -2.57
C ARG A 32 11.15 15.52 -1.96
N VAL A 33 10.22 15.82 -1.06
CA VAL A 33 10.11 17.14 -0.41
C VAL A 33 11.00 17.21 0.84
N SER A 34 11.13 16.08 1.54
CA SER A 34 12.00 15.93 2.71
C SER A 34 12.49 14.48 2.82
N PRO A 35 13.37 14.13 3.75
CA PRO A 35 13.78 12.74 3.95
C PRO A 35 12.64 11.75 4.22
N TYR A 36 11.46 12.27 4.64
CA TYR A 36 10.30 11.47 5.05
C TYR A 36 9.02 11.82 4.31
N ARG A 37 9.06 12.74 3.33
CA ARG A 37 7.88 13.20 2.60
C ARG A 37 8.12 13.28 1.11
N TYR A 38 7.18 12.73 0.37
CA TYR A 38 7.15 12.72 -1.09
C TYR A 38 5.82 13.25 -1.59
N LYS A 39 5.81 13.82 -2.80
CA LYS A 39 4.60 14.33 -3.45
C LYS A 39 4.59 13.98 -4.92
N PHE A 40 3.40 13.76 -5.45
CA PHE A 40 3.15 13.66 -6.88
C PHE A 40 1.78 14.22 -7.24
N LEU A 41 1.58 14.50 -8.51
CA LEU A 41 0.31 14.98 -9.04
C LEU A 41 -0.42 13.86 -9.75
N VAL A 42 -1.73 13.79 -9.58
CA VAL A 42 -2.61 12.83 -10.25
C VAL A 42 -3.90 13.53 -10.69
N ASP A 43 -4.38 13.19 -11.88
CA ASP A 43 -5.66 13.69 -12.36
C ASP A 43 -6.79 12.77 -11.90
N ILE A 44 -7.75 13.34 -11.17
CA ILE A 44 -8.92 12.64 -10.65
C ILE A 44 -10.16 13.48 -10.98
N ASN A 45 -11.11 12.91 -11.72
CA ASN A 45 -12.38 13.57 -12.07
C ASN A 45 -12.19 15.00 -12.64
N ASP A 46 -11.31 15.16 -13.62
CA ASP A 46 -10.97 16.43 -14.29
C ASP A 46 -10.24 17.46 -13.42
N PHE A 47 -9.80 17.08 -12.21
CA PHE A 47 -9.00 17.91 -11.32
C PHE A 47 -7.61 17.30 -11.13
N THR A 48 -6.60 18.17 -11.10
CA THR A 48 -5.25 17.74 -10.71
C THR A 48 -5.11 17.85 -9.20
N GLU A 49 -4.91 16.70 -8.55
CA GLU A 49 -4.78 16.58 -7.11
C GLU A 49 -3.33 16.30 -6.70
N VAL A 50 -2.97 16.73 -5.51
CA VAL A 50 -1.66 16.45 -4.91
C VAL A 50 -1.78 15.25 -4.00
N VAL A 51 -1.01 14.21 -4.28
CA VAL A 51 -0.84 13.08 -3.35
C VAL A 51 0.42 13.29 -2.54
N THR A 52 0.29 13.19 -1.24
CA THR A 52 1.42 13.25 -0.29
C THR A 52 1.63 11.86 0.32
N VAL A 53 2.86 11.39 0.32
CA VAL A 53 3.28 10.15 0.97
C VAL A 53 4.24 10.51 2.10
N ASP A 54 3.88 10.14 3.32
CA ASP A 54 4.63 10.42 4.53
C ASP A 54 5.14 9.12 5.18
N PHE A 55 6.38 9.16 5.65
CA PHE A 55 7.00 8.10 6.43
C PHE A 55 7.23 8.60 7.86
N GLU A 56 6.51 8.06 8.81
CA GLU A 56 6.61 8.42 10.22
C GLU A 56 7.33 7.32 11.00
N GLN A 57 8.42 7.67 11.66
CA GLN A 57 9.16 6.71 12.47
C GLN A 57 8.35 6.33 13.72
N ILE A 58 8.21 5.04 13.96
CA ILE A 58 7.54 4.50 15.14
C ILE A 58 8.58 4.30 16.24
N THR A 59 8.74 5.29 17.10
CA THR A 59 9.73 5.30 18.19
C THR A 59 9.19 4.68 19.48
N ASP A 60 7.89 4.78 19.73
CA ASP A 60 7.25 4.27 20.94
C ASP A 60 6.93 2.77 20.81
N LYS A 61 7.37 1.98 21.79
CA LYS A 61 7.10 0.54 21.82
C LYS A 61 5.61 0.20 21.89
N SER A 62 4.81 1.02 22.58
CA SER A 62 3.35 0.82 22.64
C SER A 62 2.70 0.97 21.27
N ASN A 63 3.16 1.92 20.47
CA ASN A 63 2.68 2.10 19.10
C ASN A 63 3.10 0.95 18.17
N ARG A 64 4.23 0.28 18.45
CA ARG A 64 4.64 -0.89 17.68
C ARG A 64 3.66 -2.06 17.83
N GLU A 65 3.04 -2.21 18.99
CA GLU A 65 2.03 -3.25 19.23
C GLU A 65 0.77 -3.06 18.38
N ILE A 66 0.47 -1.83 17.99
CA ILE A 66 -0.66 -1.50 17.11
C ILE A 66 -0.39 -1.99 15.69
N TYR A 67 0.84 -1.81 15.20
CA TYR A 67 1.19 -2.00 13.79
C TYR A 67 1.87 -3.32 13.46
N PHE A 68 2.54 -3.94 14.46
CA PHE A 68 3.34 -5.14 14.24
C PHE A 68 2.92 -6.31 15.13
N PRO A 69 2.84 -7.53 14.58
CA PRO A 69 2.64 -8.73 15.37
C PRO A 69 3.83 -8.98 16.32
N PRO A 70 3.67 -9.81 17.37
CA PRO A 70 4.72 -10.05 18.36
C PRO A 70 6.10 -10.37 17.78
N LYS A 71 6.14 -11.15 16.70
CA LYS A 71 7.38 -11.56 16.03
C LYS A 71 8.21 -10.41 15.43
N TYR A 72 7.63 -9.20 15.26
CA TYR A 72 8.29 -8.03 14.66
C TYR A 72 8.40 -6.82 15.60
N ARG A 73 7.99 -6.95 16.86
CA ARG A 73 7.99 -5.82 17.82
C ARG A 73 9.37 -5.38 18.25
N ASP A 74 10.36 -6.26 18.13
CA ASP A 74 11.74 -6.00 18.51
C ASP A 74 12.57 -5.33 17.39
N LEU A 75 11.97 -5.09 16.23
CA LEU A 75 12.62 -4.34 15.15
C LEU A 75 12.91 -2.90 15.60
N GLU A 76 14.10 -2.40 15.30
CA GLU A 76 14.56 -1.08 15.80
C GLU A 76 14.08 0.08 14.91
N SER A 77 14.34 -0.02 13.63
CA SER A 77 14.05 1.05 12.66
C SER A 77 12.79 0.72 11.84
N VAL A 78 11.64 1.13 12.36
CA VAL A 78 10.34 0.88 11.73
C VAL A 78 9.57 2.18 11.48
N PHE A 79 8.83 2.23 10.37
CA PHE A 79 8.07 3.40 9.95
C PHE A 79 6.64 3.03 9.60
N ASN A 80 5.75 3.96 9.85
CA ASN A 80 4.39 3.96 9.34
C ASN A 80 4.35 4.75 8.03
N VAL A 81 3.71 4.20 7.00
CA VAL A 81 3.53 4.83 5.69
C VAL A 81 2.09 5.29 5.57
N GLY A 82 1.90 6.59 5.52
CA GLY A 82 0.62 7.22 5.23
C GLY A 82 0.63 7.90 3.86
N TYR A 83 -0.50 7.92 3.19
CA TYR A 83 -0.67 8.69 1.96
C TYR A 83 -2.07 9.30 1.89
N ASN A 84 -2.16 10.53 1.39
CA ASN A 84 -3.42 11.28 1.30
C ASN A 84 -3.45 12.13 0.03
N ILE A 85 -4.66 12.49 -0.39
CA ILE A 85 -4.90 13.39 -1.53
C ILE A 85 -5.33 14.74 -0.99
N SER A 86 -4.56 15.80 -1.28
CA SER A 86 -4.88 17.19 -0.90
C SER A 86 -5.37 17.35 0.55
N GLY A 87 -4.80 16.57 1.48
CA GLY A 87 -5.19 16.55 2.89
C GLY A 87 -6.37 15.66 3.25
N THR A 88 -6.96 14.96 2.28
CA THR A 88 -8.00 13.95 2.46
C THR A 88 -7.42 12.57 2.24
N GLU A 89 -7.77 11.60 3.10
CA GLU A 89 -7.30 10.21 2.91
C GLU A 89 -7.82 9.66 1.57
N ILE A 90 -6.95 9.05 0.78
CA ILE A 90 -7.25 8.50 -0.56
C ILE A 90 -8.46 7.56 -0.57
N GLN A 91 -8.65 6.81 0.51
CA GLN A 91 -9.76 5.88 0.67
C GLN A 91 -11.16 6.51 0.55
N TYR A 92 -11.27 7.81 0.77
CA TYR A 92 -12.54 8.53 0.62
C TYR A 92 -12.76 9.12 -0.76
N THR A 93 -11.74 9.11 -1.59
CA THR A 93 -11.83 9.66 -2.94
C THR A 93 -12.39 8.60 -3.86
N LYS A 94 -13.53 8.88 -4.50
CA LYS A 94 -14.08 8.02 -5.54
C LYS A 94 -13.23 8.14 -6.79
N THR A 95 -12.32 7.20 -6.97
CA THR A 95 -11.51 7.08 -8.17
C THR A 95 -11.92 5.85 -8.98
N ASP A 96 -11.70 5.88 -10.29
CA ASP A 96 -11.78 4.67 -11.09
C ASP A 96 -10.59 3.73 -10.78
N LEU A 97 -10.72 2.46 -11.18
CA LEU A 97 -9.71 1.44 -10.92
C LEU A 97 -8.37 1.78 -11.55
N LYS A 98 -8.36 2.35 -12.76
CA LYS A 98 -7.13 2.73 -13.47
C LYS A 98 -6.37 3.80 -12.71
N THR A 99 -7.03 4.85 -12.27
CA THR A 99 -6.43 5.92 -11.48
C THR A 99 -5.91 5.41 -10.15
N LEU A 100 -6.67 4.55 -9.47
CA LEU A 100 -6.22 3.90 -8.23
C LEU A 100 -4.92 3.12 -8.45
N LEU A 101 -4.82 2.32 -9.51
CA LEU A 101 -3.63 1.55 -9.81
C LEU A 101 -2.41 2.42 -10.15
N ILE A 102 -2.61 3.55 -10.81
CA ILE A 102 -1.56 4.54 -11.07
C ILE A 102 -1.06 5.14 -9.75
N ILE A 103 -1.95 5.51 -8.85
CA ILE A 103 -1.60 6.00 -7.51
C ILE A 103 -0.80 4.94 -6.75
N LEU A 104 -1.28 3.70 -6.72
CA LEU A 104 -0.59 2.59 -6.06
C LEU A 104 0.79 2.32 -6.63
N SER A 105 0.91 2.29 -7.95
CA SER A 105 2.19 2.13 -8.64
C SER A 105 3.20 3.19 -8.21
N THR A 106 2.74 4.43 -8.12
CA THR A 106 3.57 5.57 -7.70
C THR A 106 3.95 5.48 -6.23
N VAL A 107 3.00 5.15 -5.35
CA VAL A 107 3.28 4.94 -3.90
C VAL A 107 4.29 3.81 -3.69
N VAL A 108 4.15 2.71 -4.42
CA VAL A 108 5.10 1.59 -4.33
C VAL A 108 6.49 1.98 -4.83
N ASP A 109 6.58 2.77 -5.90
CA ASP A 109 7.86 3.27 -6.40
C ASP A 109 8.55 4.17 -5.37
N ILE A 110 7.79 5.03 -4.70
CA ILE A 110 8.26 5.85 -3.57
C ILE A 110 8.74 4.97 -2.39
N ILE A 111 7.99 3.91 -2.05
CA ILE A 111 8.40 2.96 -1.00
C ILE A 111 9.72 2.29 -1.35
N LYS A 112 9.90 1.88 -2.61
CA LYS A 112 11.17 1.31 -3.08
C LYS A 112 12.32 2.31 -2.94
N ASP A 113 12.12 3.56 -3.33
CA ASP A 113 13.12 4.62 -3.16
C ASP A 113 13.45 4.83 -1.69
N PHE A 114 12.45 4.89 -0.82
CA PHE A 114 12.65 5.02 0.61
C PHE A 114 13.47 3.87 1.21
N ILE A 115 13.16 2.63 0.85
CA ILE A 115 13.90 1.43 1.28
C ILE A 115 15.35 1.49 0.77
N ASN A 116 15.55 1.77 -0.50
CA ASN A 116 16.87 1.78 -1.13
C ASN A 116 17.79 2.87 -0.57
N ASN A 117 17.23 3.97 -0.09
CA ASN A 117 17.98 5.06 0.50
C ASN A 117 18.18 4.94 2.01
N ARG A 118 17.78 3.82 2.64
CA ARG A 118 17.86 3.61 4.09
C ARG A 118 18.50 2.28 4.46
N ARG A 119 19.79 2.34 4.73
CA ARG A 119 20.63 1.17 5.02
C ARG A 119 20.17 0.35 6.23
N PHE A 120 19.53 0.99 7.22
CA PHE A 120 19.16 0.40 8.50
C PHE A 120 17.64 0.29 8.70
N LEU A 121 16.87 0.28 7.63
CA LEU A 121 15.43 0.08 7.72
C LEU A 121 15.10 -1.38 8.00
N ASP A 122 14.37 -1.64 9.10
CA ASP A 122 13.95 -2.98 9.49
C ASP A 122 12.54 -3.32 9.02
N GLY A 123 11.65 -2.34 8.97
CA GLY A 123 10.29 -2.58 8.54
C GLY A 123 9.45 -1.33 8.29
N LEU A 124 8.41 -1.53 7.49
CA LEU A 124 7.39 -0.53 7.18
C LEU A 124 6.01 -1.13 7.47
N PHE A 125 5.13 -0.33 8.05
CA PHE A 125 3.70 -0.62 8.10
C PHE A 125 2.96 0.28 7.10
N ILE A 126 2.17 -0.32 6.23
CA ILE A 126 1.34 0.37 5.25
C ILE A 126 -0.11 0.12 5.62
N HIS A 127 -0.84 1.19 5.89
CA HIS A 127 -2.25 1.08 6.22
C HIS A 127 -3.05 0.48 5.07
N GLY A 128 -3.86 -0.51 5.38
CA GLY A 128 -4.94 -0.95 4.50
C GLY A 128 -6.12 0.04 4.56
N THR A 129 -7.08 -0.16 3.69
CA THR A 129 -8.30 0.65 3.60
C THR A 129 -9.32 0.29 4.69
N GLU A 130 -9.00 0.52 5.96
CA GLU A 130 -9.82 0.09 7.11
C GLU A 130 -11.24 0.67 7.13
N LYS A 131 -11.42 1.86 6.62
CA LYS A 131 -12.67 2.62 6.82
C LYS A 131 -13.78 2.25 5.84
N GLU A 132 -13.50 1.44 4.87
CA GLU A 132 -14.52 0.87 3.97
C GLU A 132 -15.10 -0.45 4.50
N LEU A 133 -14.81 -0.83 5.75
CA LEU A 133 -15.20 -2.10 6.39
C LEU A 133 -16.72 -2.32 6.55
N GLY A 134 -17.56 -1.47 6.04
CA GLY A 134 -19.00 -1.68 5.99
C GLY A 134 -19.56 -2.05 4.61
N SER A 135 -18.75 -1.97 3.56
CA SER A 135 -19.16 -2.29 2.19
C SER A 135 -18.46 -3.55 1.71
N GLY A 136 -19.18 -4.51 1.09
CA GLY A 136 -18.63 -5.76 0.56
C GLY A 136 -17.53 -5.60 -0.52
N ASP A 137 -17.20 -4.35 -0.90
CA ASP A 137 -16.18 -4.01 -1.89
C ASP A 137 -14.75 -4.01 -1.33
N ILE A 138 -14.57 -4.05 -0.01
CA ILE A 138 -13.27 -3.92 0.66
C ILE A 138 -12.34 -5.08 0.37
N SER A 139 -12.87 -6.29 0.40
CA SER A 139 -12.07 -7.48 0.16
C SER A 139 -11.43 -7.47 -1.22
N GLN A 140 -12.10 -6.85 -2.19
CA GLN A 140 -11.65 -6.76 -3.58
C GLN A 140 -10.50 -5.75 -3.72
N LYS A 141 -10.69 -4.52 -3.26
CA LYS A 141 -9.64 -3.48 -3.31
C LYS A 141 -8.41 -3.88 -2.48
N SER A 142 -8.62 -4.42 -1.27
CA SER A 142 -7.55 -4.88 -0.40
C SER A 142 -6.76 -6.04 -1.03
N ASN A 143 -7.44 -6.99 -1.67
CA ASN A 143 -6.79 -8.11 -2.35
C ASN A 143 -5.99 -7.66 -3.58
N LEU A 144 -6.50 -6.70 -4.34
CA LEU A 144 -5.79 -6.09 -5.48
C LEU A 144 -4.53 -5.36 -5.01
N TYR A 145 -4.67 -4.58 -3.95
CA TYR A 145 -3.57 -3.86 -3.32
C TYR A 145 -2.50 -4.81 -2.82
N LYS A 146 -2.89 -5.86 -2.12
CA LYS A 146 -1.98 -6.90 -1.61
C LYS A 146 -1.24 -7.61 -2.74
N ALA A 147 -1.94 -8.03 -3.79
CA ALA A 147 -1.33 -8.70 -4.94
C ALA A 147 -0.29 -7.82 -5.64
N TYR A 148 -0.62 -6.56 -5.85
CA TYR A 148 0.28 -5.59 -6.45
C TYR A 148 1.51 -5.32 -5.57
N LEU A 149 1.31 -5.03 -4.28
CA LEU A 149 2.38 -4.82 -3.32
C LEU A 149 3.31 -6.03 -3.23
N LYS A 150 2.73 -7.24 -3.11
CA LYS A 150 3.51 -8.47 -2.99
C LYS A 150 4.48 -8.63 -4.16
N LYS A 151 3.98 -8.50 -5.38
CA LYS A 151 4.81 -8.60 -6.58
C LYS A 151 5.96 -7.59 -6.58
N GLN A 152 5.68 -6.36 -6.17
CA GLN A 152 6.67 -5.29 -6.19
C GLN A 152 7.70 -5.43 -5.06
N ILE A 153 7.26 -5.82 -3.86
CA ILE A 153 8.15 -6.00 -2.71
C ILE A 153 9.04 -7.23 -2.86
N ASP A 154 8.52 -8.33 -3.44
CA ASP A 154 9.30 -9.53 -3.73
C ASP A 154 10.48 -9.26 -4.69
N GLN A 155 10.45 -8.14 -5.42
CA GLN A 155 11.57 -7.69 -6.27
C GLN A 155 12.65 -6.92 -5.49
N ILE A 156 12.41 -6.55 -4.23
CA ILE A 156 13.39 -5.83 -3.41
C ILE A 156 14.22 -6.85 -2.63
N PRO A 157 15.52 -7.00 -2.93
CA PRO A 157 16.36 -7.95 -2.22
C PRO A 157 16.39 -7.70 -0.71
N GLY A 158 16.21 -8.75 0.07
CA GLY A 158 16.28 -8.69 1.52
C GLY A 158 15.01 -8.21 2.23
N TYR A 159 13.90 -8.04 1.51
CA TYR A 159 12.60 -7.67 2.10
C TYR A 159 11.52 -8.66 1.68
N LYS A 160 10.50 -8.77 2.51
CA LYS A 160 9.28 -9.57 2.24
C LYS A 160 8.03 -8.82 2.69
N LEU A 161 6.92 -9.15 2.07
CA LEU A 161 5.60 -8.67 2.47
C LEU A 161 4.94 -9.66 3.43
N ASP A 162 4.41 -9.13 4.53
CA ASP A 162 3.54 -9.87 5.47
C ASP A 162 2.26 -9.05 5.71
N THR A 163 1.30 -9.61 6.40
CA THR A 163 0.04 -8.93 6.74
C THR A 163 -0.20 -8.98 8.24
N TYR A 164 -0.78 -7.89 8.77
CA TYR A 164 -1.18 -7.82 10.17
C TYR A 164 -2.41 -6.93 10.31
N LYS A 165 -3.46 -7.47 10.92
CA LYS A 165 -4.77 -6.77 10.98
C LYS A 165 -5.20 -6.37 9.55
N ASN A 166 -5.53 -5.10 9.33
CA ASN A 166 -5.96 -4.57 8.03
C ASN A 166 -4.82 -3.87 7.26
N GLY A 167 -3.57 -4.09 7.66
CA GLY A 167 -2.41 -3.46 7.05
C GLY A 167 -1.43 -4.45 6.43
N PHE A 168 -0.45 -3.90 5.75
CA PHE A 168 0.64 -4.62 5.12
C PHE A 168 1.95 -4.27 5.82
N ILE A 169 2.78 -5.27 6.02
CA ILE A 169 4.09 -5.10 6.65
C ILE A 169 5.16 -5.48 5.65
N VAL A 170 6.07 -4.57 5.40
CA VAL A 170 7.29 -4.86 4.66
C VAL A 170 8.41 -5.01 5.68
N VAL A 171 8.99 -6.18 5.78
CA VAL A 171 10.04 -6.47 6.76
C VAL A 171 11.29 -6.99 6.10
N LYS A 172 12.42 -6.62 6.68
CA LYS A 172 13.72 -7.16 6.30
C LYS A 172 13.77 -8.64 6.62
N THR A 173 14.20 -9.45 5.65
CA THR A 173 14.44 -10.87 5.88
C THR A 173 15.74 -11.05 6.66
N PRO A 174 15.81 -11.98 7.62
CA PRO A 174 17.08 -12.33 8.25
C PRO A 174 18.10 -12.78 7.20
N SER A 175 19.30 -12.26 7.32
CA SER A 175 20.45 -12.70 6.51
C SER A 175 20.95 -14.06 6.94
#